data_69d2bd53e93a72b1aa80b459e594d05c
#
_entry.id   69d2bd53e93a72b1aa80b459e594d05c
#
_cell.length_a   1.000
_cell.length_b   1.000
_cell.length_c   1.000
_cell.angle_alpha   90.00
_cell.angle_beta   90.00
_cell.angle_gamma   90.00
#
_symmetry.space_group_name_H-M   'P 1'
#
loop_
_entity.id
_entity.type
_entity.pdbx_description
1 polymer ?
#
loop_
_entity_poly.entity_id
_entity_poly.type
_entity_poly.pdbx_seq_one_letter_code
_entity_poly.pdbx_strand_id
1 'polypeptide(L)'
;FFRSFDFSASVSSEFDLIDRWRYRANSGNVPIRTAVEEGVFDMEVLPVRYEATLQVDNKPFYANAKAVALLGADTPLSRNTIRIGAEWNMSKNYGGGLLYDVTRPFTDLMSSHPRRYDALPALHRLSAFLEDNTTITAGEWRIEIMAGLRTTAMANLGSRYTLQGKFHFDPRANLSVTLPAFDMAGDPMRITFAGGAGWHTKTPTLDQLFPEPDYSYYTRLNYFPADDESKRR
;
A
#
# COMPACT_ATOMS: atom_id res chain seq x y z
N PHE A 1 24.09 19.00 -20.16
CA PHE A 1 23.81 17.59 -19.75
C PHE A 1 22.89 17.58 -18.51
N PHE A 2 23.28 18.15 -17.34
CA PHE A 2 22.42 18.25 -16.17
C PHE A 2 21.37 19.35 -16.36
N ARG A 3 20.07 19.04 -16.12
CA ARG A 3 18.96 20.00 -16.30
C ARG A 3 18.39 20.49 -14.98
N SER A 4 17.98 19.58 -14.11
CA SER A 4 17.44 19.92 -12.79
C SER A 4 17.60 18.79 -11.78
N PHE A 5 17.48 19.16 -10.52
CA PHE A 5 17.33 18.26 -9.41
C PHE A 5 16.14 18.72 -8.57
N ASP A 6 15.20 17.82 -8.34
CA ASP A 6 14.00 18.06 -7.58
C ASP A 6 14.03 17.19 -6.34
N PHE A 7 13.81 17.81 -5.19
CA PHE A 7 13.61 17.10 -3.93
C PHE A 7 12.26 17.48 -3.35
N SER A 8 11.49 16.48 -2.93
CA SER A 8 10.22 16.68 -2.24
C SER A 8 10.15 15.79 -1.00
N ALA A 9 9.57 16.32 0.06
CA ALA A 9 9.25 15.56 1.26
C ALA A 9 7.87 15.97 1.77
N SER A 10 7.14 15.01 2.30
CA SER A 10 5.83 15.25 2.91
C SER A 10 5.64 14.38 4.14
N VAL A 11 4.87 14.90 5.08
CA VAL A 11 4.45 14.20 6.29
C VAL A 11 2.96 14.45 6.45
N SER A 12 2.20 13.40 6.74
CA SER A 12 0.79 13.48 7.08
C SER A 12 0.54 12.69 8.36
N SER A 13 -0.27 13.26 9.24
CA SER A 13 -0.74 12.61 10.47
C SER A 13 -2.21 12.91 10.65
N GLU A 14 -2.97 11.87 10.92
CA GLU A 14 -4.40 11.98 11.22
C GLU A 14 -4.63 11.52 12.64
N PHE A 15 -5.74 11.95 13.21
CA PHE A 15 -6.18 11.56 14.54
C PHE A 15 -7.68 11.28 14.52
N ASP A 16 -8.05 10.08 14.92
CA ASP A 16 -9.44 9.68 15.08
C ASP A 16 -9.59 8.92 16.42
N LEU A 17 -10.40 9.47 17.30
CA LEU A 17 -10.70 8.91 18.60
C LEU A 17 -12.20 8.68 18.73
N ILE A 18 -12.59 7.41 18.86
CA ILE A 18 -13.96 7.01 19.16
C ILE A 18 -13.95 6.47 20.58
N ASP A 19 -14.75 7.07 21.45
CA ASP A 19 -14.98 6.61 22.82
C ASP A 19 -16.48 6.47 23.02
N ARG A 20 -16.94 5.25 23.29
CA ARG A 20 -18.36 4.92 23.44
C ARG A 20 -18.56 4.03 24.66
N TRP A 21 -19.65 4.27 25.33
CA TRP A 21 -20.14 3.37 26.38
C TRP A 21 -21.62 3.10 26.17
N ARG A 22 -22.09 1.96 26.66
CA ARG A 22 -23.51 1.63 26.71
C ARG A 22 -23.80 0.56 27.76
N TYR A 23 -25.02 0.60 28.27
CA TYR A 23 -25.55 -0.49 29.06
C TYR A 23 -26.13 -1.56 28.15
N ARG A 24 -25.79 -2.81 28.41
CA ARG A 24 -26.26 -3.95 27.64
C ARG A 24 -27.06 -4.90 28.50
N ALA A 25 -28.08 -5.51 27.89
CA ALA A 25 -28.78 -6.67 28.39
C ALA A 25 -28.86 -7.72 27.27
N ASN A 26 -28.50 -8.95 27.55
CA ASN A 26 -28.62 -10.07 26.63
C ASN A 26 -29.54 -11.16 27.18
N SER A 27 -29.89 -12.14 26.37
CA SER A 27 -30.78 -13.25 26.75
C SER A 27 -30.10 -14.31 27.63
N GLY A 28 -28.82 -14.14 28.00
CA GLY A 28 -27.98 -15.17 28.60
C GLY A 28 -27.48 -16.20 27.57
N ASN A 29 -26.58 -17.06 28.02
CA ASN A 29 -25.98 -18.13 27.20
C ASN A 29 -25.27 -17.66 25.91
N VAL A 30 -24.84 -16.41 25.84
CA VAL A 30 -24.00 -15.93 24.75
C VAL A 30 -22.54 -16.24 25.09
N PRO A 31 -21.86 -17.09 24.31
CA PRO A 31 -20.48 -17.46 24.60
C PRO A 31 -19.51 -16.29 24.40
N ILE A 32 -18.50 -16.21 25.26
CA ILE A 32 -17.38 -15.30 25.10
C ILE A 32 -16.43 -15.89 24.04
N ARG A 33 -16.08 -15.09 23.04
CA ARG A 33 -15.23 -15.52 21.91
C ARG A 33 -13.76 -15.20 22.18
N THR A 34 -13.14 -15.93 23.10
CA THR A 34 -11.76 -15.69 23.52
C THR A 34 -10.78 -16.79 23.14
N ALA A 35 -11.25 -17.90 22.55
CA ALA A 35 -10.39 -19.02 22.18
C ALA A 35 -9.30 -18.58 21.19
N VAL A 36 -8.04 -18.87 21.52
CA VAL A 36 -6.86 -18.55 20.71
C VAL A 36 -6.11 -19.81 20.25
N GLU A 37 -6.50 -20.98 20.76
CA GLU A 37 -5.89 -22.27 20.45
C GLU A 37 -6.98 -23.31 20.13
N GLU A 38 -6.62 -24.35 19.40
CA GLU A 38 -7.49 -25.48 19.15
C GLU A 38 -7.55 -26.39 20.39
N GLY A 39 -8.75 -26.79 20.77
CA GLY A 39 -8.93 -27.67 21.91
C GLY A 39 -10.36 -27.70 22.43
N VAL A 40 -10.54 -28.36 23.58
CA VAL A 40 -11.79 -28.36 24.34
C VAL A 40 -11.61 -27.40 25.50
N PHE A 41 -12.46 -26.37 25.53
CA PHE A 41 -12.44 -25.34 26.56
C PHE A 41 -13.77 -25.29 27.29
N ASP A 42 -13.74 -24.93 28.57
CA ASP A 42 -14.94 -24.53 29.29
C ASP A 42 -15.47 -23.24 28.68
N MET A 43 -16.73 -23.26 28.29
CA MET A 43 -17.35 -22.12 27.64
C MET A 43 -17.82 -21.09 28.69
N GLU A 44 -17.14 -19.96 28.73
CA GLU A 44 -17.62 -18.80 29.47
C GLU A 44 -18.75 -18.10 28.71
N VAL A 45 -19.71 -17.58 29.44
CA VAL A 45 -20.86 -16.85 28.89
C VAL A 45 -20.85 -15.40 29.35
N LEU A 46 -21.37 -14.52 28.49
CA LEU A 46 -21.49 -13.11 28.80
C LEU A 46 -22.44 -12.88 29.99
N PRO A 47 -22.17 -11.89 30.84
CA PRO A 47 -23.12 -11.46 31.88
C PRO A 47 -24.45 -11.05 31.26
N VAL A 48 -25.58 -11.36 31.92
CA VAL A 48 -26.92 -10.98 31.41
C VAL A 48 -27.06 -9.46 31.26
N ARG A 49 -26.44 -8.71 32.18
CA ARG A 49 -26.44 -7.24 32.15
C ARG A 49 -25.04 -6.72 32.47
N TYR A 50 -24.55 -5.76 31.67
CA TYR A 50 -23.24 -5.17 31.87
C TYR A 50 -23.11 -3.81 31.20
N GLU A 51 -22.16 -3.04 31.67
CA GLU A 51 -21.68 -1.85 30.97
C GLU A 51 -20.59 -2.26 29.99
N ALA A 52 -20.72 -1.83 28.75
CA ALA A 52 -19.75 -2.07 27.69
C ALA A 52 -19.09 -0.76 27.28
N THR A 53 -17.79 -0.77 27.16
CA THR A 53 -16.99 0.34 26.63
C THR A 53 -16.30 -0.08 25.36
N LEU A 54 -16.13 0.85 24.45
CA LEU A 54 -15.39 0.68 23.20
C LEU A 54 -14.58 1.94 22.96
N GLN A 55 -13.27 1.80 22.87
CA GLN A 55 -12.38 2.87 22.47
C GLN A 55 -11.64 2.46 21.19
N VAL A 56 -11.63 3.36 20.21
CA VAL A 56 -10.80 3.24 19.01
C VAL A 56 -9.92 4.47 18.96
N ASP A 57 -8.62 4.29 19.14
CA ASP A 57 -7.61 5.33 19.02
C ASP A 57 -6.78 5.04 17.76
N ASN A 58 -7.00 5.81 16.71
CA ASN A 58 -6.39 5.65 15.41
C ASN A 58 -5.55 6.89 15.09
N LYS A 59 -4.24 6.71 14.89
CA LYS A 59 -3.26 7.78 14.61
C LYS A 59 -2.36 7.37 13.46
N PRO A 60 -2.91 7.27 12.23
CA PRO A 60 -2.09 6.96 11.08
C PRO A 60 -1.10 8.10 10.79
N PHE A 61 0.11 7.70 10.48
CA PHE A 61 1.21 8.57 10.13
C PHE A 61 1.83 8.09 8.82
N TYR A 62 2.04 9.02 7.91
CA TYR A 62 2.67 8.79 6.61
C TYR A 62 3.80 9.77 6.42
N ALA A 63 4.94 9.30 5.94
CA ALA A 63 6.04 10.13 5.50
C ALA A 63 6.51 9.70 4.11
N ASN A 64 6.87 10.66 3.29
CA ASN A 64 7.42 10.45 1.96
C ASN A 64 8.61 11.36 1.74
N ALA A 65 9.64 10.85 1.09
CA ALA A 65 10.74 11.65 0.56
C ALA A 65 11.09 11.13 -0.84
N LYS A 66 11.27 12.05 -1.78
CA LYS A 66 11.56 11.75 -3.18
C LYS A 66 12.62 12.69 -3.72
N ALA A 67 13.60 12.13 -4.41
CA ALA A 67 14.64 12.88 -5.13
C ALA A 67 14.64 12.45 -6.60
N VAL A 68 14.72 13.42 -7.52
CA VAL A 68 14.73 13.19 -8.95
C VAL A 68 15.78 14.08 -9.60
N ALA A 69 16.67 13.48 -10.39
CA ALA A 69 17.57 14.20 -11.25
C ALA A 69 17.10 14.08 -12.71
N LEU A 70 17.12 15.19 -13.43
CA LEU A 70 16.85 15.26 -14.86
C LEU A 70 18.15 15.55 -15.59
N LEU A 71 18.49 14.67 -16.50
CA LEU A 71 19.62 14.80 -17.41
C LEU A 71 19.09 14.96 -18.84
N GLY A 72 19.80 15.65 -19.69
CA GLY A 72 19.39 15.85 -21.06
C GLY A 72 20.55 15.78 -22.03
N ALA A 73 20.30 15.22 -23.22
CA ALA A 73 21.19 15.21 -24.32
C ALA A 73 20.38 15.55 -25.57
N ASP A 74 20.62 16.73 -26.14
CA ASP A 74 19.91 17.19 -27.31
C ASP A 74 20.87 17.23 -28.51
N THR A 75 20.40 16.74 -29.65
CA THR A 75 21.04 16.84 -30.95
C THR A 75 20.08 17.57 -31.92
N PRO A 76 20.51 17.98 -33.10
CA PRO A 76 19.60 18.60 -34.05
C PRO A 76 18.41 17.74 -34.46
N LEU A 77 18.51 16.40 -34.35
CA LEU A 77 17.50 15.43 -34.76
C LEU A 77 16.80 14.76 -33.56
N SER A 78 17.39 14.83 -32.37
CA SER A 78 16.83 14.14 -31.19
C SER A 78 16.93 14.96 -29.93
N ARG A 79 15.89 14.85 -29.12
CA ARG A 79 15.86 15.35 -27.75
C ARG A 79 15.71 14.17 -26.78
N ASN A 80 16.69 14.03 -25.90
CA ASN A 80 16.72 12.97 -24.92
C ASN A 80 16.59 13.55 -23.49
N THR A 81 15.75 12.93 -22.67
CA THR A 81 15.57 13.30 -21.26
C THR A 81 15.60 12.05 -20.41
N ILE A 82 16.64 11.93 -19.61
CA ILE A 82 16.80 10.83 -18.65
C ILE A 82 16.37 11.33 -17.27
N ARG A 83 15.48 10.57 -16.63
CA ARG A 83 15.04 10.80 -15.26
C ARG A 83 15.58 9.68 -14.36
N ILE A 84 16.32 10.03 -13.34
CA ILE A 84 16.82 9.11 -12.33
C ILE A 84 16.26 9.57 -10.99
N GLY A 85 15.68 8.66 -10.22
CA GLY A 85 15.15 9.05 -8.93
C GLY A 85 15.08 7.91 -7.92
N ALA A 86 14.95 8.33 -6.68
CA ALA A 86 14.70 7.46 -5.55
C ALA A 86 13.55 8.01 -4.71
N GLU A 87 12.81 7.13 -4.07
CA GLU A 87 11.64 7.45 -3.27
C GLU A 87 11.61 6.54 -2.04
N TRP A 88 11.38 7.14 -0.90
CA TRP A 88 11.12 6.47 0.36
C TRP A 88 9.72 6.82 0.85
N ASN A 89 8.95 5.79 1.21
CA ASN A 89 7.64 5.93 1.84
C ASN A 89 7.63 5.18 3.16
N MET A 90 7.03 5.78 4.16
CA MET A 90 6.81 5.17 5.46
C MET A 90 5.33 5.27 5.82
N SER A 91 4.77 4.19 6.38
CA SER A 91 3.46 4.18 7.02
C SER A 91 3.54 3.51 8.39
N LYS A 92 2.89 4.12 9.38
CA LYS A 92 2.80 3.63 10.76
C LYS A 92 1.49 4.11 11.37
N ASN A 93 0.91 3.30 12.22
CA ASN A 93 -0.16 3.75 13.09
C ASN A 93 0.36 3.85 14.53
N TYR A 94 0.27 5.03 15.13
CA TYR A 94 0.70 5.31 16.50
C TYR A 94 -0.47 5.30 17.50
N GLY A 95 -1.68 4.98 17.06
CA GLY A 95 -2.85 4.91 17.91
C GLY A 95 -2.81 3.72 18.87
N GLY A 96 -3.46 3.88 20.01
CA GLY A 96 -3.65 2.81 21.00
C GLY A 96 -4.44 1.62 20.46
N GLY A 97 -5.23 1.82 19.39
CA GLY A 97 -5.94 0.77 18.67
C GLY A 97 -7.37 0.56 19.13
N LEU A 98 -7.86 -0.64 18.89
CA LEU A 98 -9.19 -1.10 19.31
C LEU A 98 -9.10 -1.67 20.73
N LEU A 99 -9.75 -1.03 21.68
CA LEU A 99 -9.75 -1.39 23.10
C LEU A 99 -11.18 -1.61 23.61
N TYR A 100 -11.44 -2.75 24.18
CA TYR A 100 -12.67 -3.07 24.91
C TYR A 100 -12.44 -4.31 25.77
N ASP A 101 -13.34 -4.55 26.72
CA ASP A 101 -13.33 -5.76 27.55
C ASP A 101 -14.01 -6.92 26.78
N VAL A 102 -13.26 -7.97 26.41
CA VAL A 102 -13.78 -9.13 25.69
C VAL A 102 -14.85 -9.88 26.46
N THR A 103 -14.86 -9.78 27.79
CA THR A 103 -15.90 -10.36 28.66
C THR A 103 -17.15 -9.51 28.73
N ARG A 104 -17.08 -8.27 28.22
CA ARG A 104 -18.17 -7.28 28.18
C ARG A 104 -18.20 -6.58 26.83
N PRO A 105 -18.33 -7.30 25.71
CA PRO A 105 -18.19 -6.74 24.39
C PRO A 105 -19.27 -5.70 24.07
N PHE A 106 -18.91 -4.74 23.27
CA PHE A 106 -19.82 -3.68 22.88
C PHE A 106 -20.99 -4.20 22.02
N THR A 107 -20.78 -5.29 21.26
CA THR A 107 -21.82 -6.04 20.55
C THR A 107 -21.61 -7.54 20.73
N ASP A 108 -22.69 -8.35 20.68
CA ASP A 108 -22.61 -9.80 20.82
C ASP A 108 -21.84 -10.49 19.67
N LEU A 109 -21.73 -9.79 18.53
CA LEU A 109 -21.15 -10.29 17.30
C LEU A 109 -19.77 -9.66 16.99
N MET A 110 -19.07 -9.13 18.00
CA MET A 110 -17.71 -8.64 17.77
C MET A 110 -16.80 -9.79 17.37
N SER A 111 -16.34 -9.74 16.13
CA SER A 111 -15.38 -10.70 15.56
C SER A 111 -13.92 -10.26 15.75
N SER A 112 -13.70 -8.95 15.96
CA SER A 112 -12.37 -8.38 16.21
C SER A 112 -12.14 -8.29 17.71
N HIS A 113 -10.96 -8.70 18.17
CA HIS A 113 -10.54 -8.56 19.56
C HIS A 113 -9.74 -7.27 19.76
N PRO A 114 -9.50 -6.83 21.02
CA PRO A 114 -8.63 -5.71 21.29
C PRO A 114 -7.28 -5.88 20.63
N ARG A 115 -6.86 -4.85 19.88
CA ARG A 115 -5.62 -4.85 19.14
C ARG A 115 -4.95 -3.50 19.23
N ARG A 116 -3.70 -3.48 19.61
CA ARG A 116 -2.89 -2.28 19.62
C ARG A 116 -2.31 -2.02 18.24
N TYR A 117 -2.56 -0.82 17.68
CA TYR A 117 -2.04 -0.41 16.38
C TYR A 117 -0.58 0.06 16.49
N ASP A 118 -0.22 0.68 17.60
CA ASP A 118 1.14 1.14 17.88
C ASP A 118 2.17 -0.01 17.99
N ALA A 119 1.70 -1.23 18.32
CA ALA A 119 2.54 -2.43 18.36
C ALA A 119 2.97 -2.92 16.96
N LEU A 120 2.23 -2.55 15.89
CA LEU A 120 2.60 -2.93 14.55
C LEU A 120 3.86 -2.17 14.09
N PRO A 121 4.79 -2.81 13.38
CA PRO A 121 6.00 -2.15 12.89
C PRO A 121 5.67 -1.07 11.85
N ALA A 122 6.54 -0.07 11.73
CA ALA A 122 6.46 0.85 10.62
C ALA A 122 6.82 0.13 9.32
N LEU A 123 6.02 0.33 8.28
CA LEU A 123 6.28 -0.20 6.95
C LEU A 123 7.09 0.80 6.15
N HIS A 124 8.28 0.43 5.74
CA HIS A 124 9.14 1.23 4.87
C HIS A 124 9.16 0.64 3.46
N ARG A 125 8.94 1.48 2.47
CA ARG A 125 9.05 1.15 1.06
C ARG A 125 10.12 2.03 0.43
N LEU A 126 11.10 1.39 -0.20
CA LEU A 126 12.18 2.04 -0.92
C LEU A 126 11.99 1.75 -2.41
N SER A 127 12.05 2.77 -3.22
CA SER A 127 11.98 2.64 -4.68
C SER A 127 13.08 3.43 -5.34
N ALA A 128 13.61 2.91 -6.44
CA ALA A 128 14.46 3.65 -7.36
C ALA A 128 13.93 3.49 -8.78
N PHE A 129 14.15 4.46 -9.62
CA PHE A 129 13.73 4.40 -11.02
C PHE A 129 14.70 5.11 -11.95
N LEU A 130 14.74 4.58 -13.15
CA LEU A 130 15.41 5.16 -14.31
C LEU A 130 14.41 5.18 -15.47
N GLU A 131 14.28 6.31 -16.13
CA GLU A 131 13.41 6.48 -17.28
C GLU A 131 14.12 7.32 -18.34
N ASP A 132 14.10 6.87 -19.55
CA ASP A 132 14.57 7.60 -20.72
C ASP A 132 13.39 7.97 -21.63
N ASN A 133 13.30 9.24 -21.97
CA ASN A 133 12.34 9.76 -22.93
C ASN A 133 13.11 10.39 -24.09
N THR A 134 13.04 9.75 -25.24
CA THR A 134 13.71 10.21 -26.48
C THR A 134 12.66 10.62 -27.51
N THR A 135 12.75 11.85 -27.98
CA THR A 135 12.00 12.35 -29.15
C THR A 135 12.94 12.52 -30.32
N ILE A 136 12.65 11.84 -31.42
CA ILE A 136 13.38 11.95 -32.68
C ILE A 136 12.49 12.69 -33.67
N THR A 137 13.05 13.74 -34.30
CA THR A 137 12.36 14.50 -35.35
C THR A 137 13.19 14.42 -36.65
N ALA A 138 12.64 13.78 -37.67
CA ALA A 138 13.27 13.63 -38.99
C ALA A 138 12.31 14.17 -40.05
N GLY A 139 12.55 15.40 -40.48
CA GLY A 139 11.60 16.14 -41.32
C GLY A 139 10.28 16.33 -40.56
N GLU A 140 9.19 15.86 -41.13
CA GLU A 140 7.86 15.93 -40.54
C GLU A 140 7.51 14.71 -39.64
N TRP A 141 8.35 13.68 -39.61
CA TRP A 141 8.21 12.52 -38.76
C TRP A 141 8.59 12.86 -37.32
N ARG A 142 7.75 12.45 -36.36
CA ARG A 142 8.05 12.53 -34.92
C ARG A 142 7.92 11.18 -34.31
N ILE A 143 8.99 10.67 -33.72
CA ILE A 143 9.03 9.40 -33.02
C ILE A 143 9.35 9.69 -31.55
N GLU A 144 8.52 9.23 -30.67
CA GLU A 144 8.71 9.35 -29.23
C GLU A 144 8.85 7.96 -28.62
N ILE A 145 9.95 7.73 -27.92
CA ILE A 145 10.27 6.48 -27.26
C ILE A 145 10.43 6.76 -25.77
N MET A 146 9.72 6.02 -24.95
CA MET A 146 9.94 6.01 -23.52
C MET A 146 10.29 4.61 -23.07
N ALA A 147 11.40 4.45 -22.38
CA ALA A 147 11.79 3.21 -21.70
C ALA A 147 12.08 3.51 -20.23
N GLY A 148 11.60 2.68 -19.35
CA GLY A 148 11.78 2.89 -17.92
C GLY A 148 11.87 1.58 -17.13
N LEU A 149 12.60 1.65 -16.02
CA LEU A 149 12.69 0.59 -15.05
C LEU A 149 12.50 1.19 -13.66
N ARG A 150 11.54 0.64 -12.90
CA ARG A 150 11.39 0.93 -11.48
C ARG A 150 11.72 -0.32 -10.68
N THR A 151 12.42 -0.15 -9.57
CA THR A 151 12.59 -1.21 -8.58
C THR A 151 11.99 -0.74 -7.26
N THR A 152 11.37 -1.69 -6.55
CA THR A 152 10.75 -1.43 -5.25
C THR A 152 11.12 -2.55 -4.29
N ALA A 153 11.51 -2.18 -3.07
CA ALA A 153 11.76 -3.11 -1.99
C ALA A 153 11.02 -2.66 -0.72
N MET A 154 10.58 -3.64 0.07
CA MET A 154 10.01 -3.41 1.38
C MET A 154 11.06 -3.69 2.45
N ALA A 155 11.16 -2.80 3.42
CA ALA A 155 12.08 -2.92 4.55
C ALA A 155 11.31 -2.95 5.87
N ASN A 156 11.97 -3.44 6.92
CA ASN A 156 11.44 -3.49 8.29
C ASN A 156 10.23 -4.43 8.49
N LEU A 157 10.14 -5.48 7.69
CA LEU A 157 9.11 -6.52 7.86
C LEU A 157 9.52 -7.62 8.84
N GLY A 158 10.82 -7.74 9.12
CA GLY A 158 11.41 -8.85 9.86
C GLY A 158 11.75 -10.05 8.96
N SER A 159 12.64 -10.92 9.47
CA SER A 159 13.20 -12.05 8.71
C SER A 159 12.18 -13.14 8.34
N ARG A 160 11.02 -13.14 8.96
CA ARG A 160 9.94 -14.10 8.68
C ARG A 160 9.22 -13.83 7.36
N TYR A 161 9.33 -12.62 6.80
CA TYR A 161 8.67 -12.25 5.55
C TYR A 161 9.62 -12.40 4.38
N THR A 162 9.23 -13.19 3.38
CA THR A 162 10.01 -13.39 2.15
C THR A 162 10.12 -12.11 1.31
N LEU A 163 9.27 -11.11 1.57
CA LEU A 163 9.30 -9.81 0.93
C LEU A 163 10.35 -8.86 1.52
N GLN A 164 10.91 -9.19 2.71
CA GLN A 164 11.92 -8.37 3.36
C GLN A 164 13.15 -8.19 2.47
N GLY A 165 13.40 -6.96 2.04
CA GLY A 165 14.56 -6.61 1.21
C GLY A 165 14.55 -7.19 -0.20
N LYS A 166 13.46 -7.87 -0.62
CA LYS A 166 13.34 -8.39 -1.99
C LYS A 166 13.01 -7.26 -2.96
N PHE A 167 13.82 -7.16 -4.01
CA PHE A 167 13.62 -6.18 -5.08
C PHE A 167 12.62 -6.71 -6.11
N HIS A 168 11.62 -5.89 -6.41
CA HIS A 168 10.67 -6.09 -7.50
C HIS A 168 11.03 -5.13 -8.62
N PHE A 169 11.02 -5.62 -9.87
CA PHE A 169 11.39 -4.85 -11.03
C PHE A 169 10.19 -4.67 -11.96
N ASP A 170 9.88 -3.42 -12.26
CA ASP A 170 8.74 -3.00 -13.05
C ASP A 170 9.25 -2.28 -14.34
N PRO A 171 9.60 -3.03 -15.41
CA PRO A 171 9.94 -2.44 -16.68
C PRO A 171 8.72 -1.88 -17.39
N ARG A 172 8.91 -0.80 -18.15
CA ARG A 172 7.88 -0.22 -19.02
C ARG A 172 8.49 0.37 -20.28
N ALA A 173 7.75 0.32 -21.39
CA ALA A 173 8.15 0.95 -22.64
C ALA A 173 6.92 1.45 -23.39
N ASN A 174 7.04 2.63 -24.00
CA ASN A 174 6.04 3.21 -24.88
C ASN A 174 6.71 3.70 -26.16
N LEU A 175 5.99 3.59 -27.26
CA LEU A 175 6.38 4.10 -28.57
C LEU A 175 5.22 4.88 -29.15
N SER A 176 5.51 6.06 -29.67
CA SER A 176 4.57 6.87 -30.44
C SER A 176 5.23 7.31 -31.75
N VAL A 177 4.53 7.17 -32.85
CA VAL A 177 4.98 7.56 -34.17
C VAL A 177 3.95 8.46 -34.81
N THR A 178 4.30 9.72 -35.04
CA THR A 178 3.46 10.69 -35.77
C THR A 178 3.97 10.80 -37.18
N LEU A 179 3.07 10.56 -38.13
CA LEU A 179 3.34 10.66 -39.55
C LEU A 179 3.41 12.12 -40.02
N PRO A 180 4.03 12.39 -41.16
CA PRO A 180 3.94 13.69 -41.83
C PRO A 180 2.48 14.14 -41.99
N ALA A 181 2.28 15.44 -42.01
CA ALA A 181 0.98 15.99 -42.34
C ALA A 181 0.62 15.69 -43.79
N PHE A 182 -0.63 15.33 -44.05
CA PHE A 182 -1.17 15.16 -45.38
C PHE A 182 -2.47 15.96 -45.49
N ASP A 183 -2.77 16.42 -46.69
CA ASP A 183 -3.98 17.19 -46.98
C ASP A 183 -5.16 16.24 -47.23
N MET A 184 -6.23 16.46 -46.52
CA MET A 184 -7.49 15.74 -46.70
C MET A 184 -8.65 16.76 -46.81
N ALA A 185 -9.17 16.93 -48.04
CA ALA A 185 -10.26 17.86 -48.33
C ALA A 185 -9.96 19.34 -48.01
N GLY A 186 -8.69 19.76 -48.08
CA GLY A 186 -8.23 21.12 -47.81
C GLY A 186 -7.82 21.41 -46.36
N ASP A 187 -7.90 20.39 -45.49
CA ASP A 187 -7.44 20.49 -44.09
C ASP A 187 -6.21 19.62 -43.85
N PRO A 188 -5.16 20.16 -43.19
CA PRO A 188 -3.96 19.38 -42.84
C PRO A 188 -4.29 18.37 -41.73
N MET A 189 -4.12 17.10 -41.99
CA MET A 189 -4.34 16.01 -41.06
C MET A 189 -3.01 15.34 -40.65
N ARG A 190 -2.95 14.86 -39.42
CA ARG A 190 -1.85 14.06 -38.88
C ARG A 190 -2.37 12.79 -38.24
N ILE A 191 -1.69 11.68 -38.45
CA ILE A 191 -1.97 10.40 -37.85
C ILE A 191 -0.83 10.06 -36.86
N THR A 192 -1.20 9.68 -35.68
CA THR A 192 -0.27 9.18 -34.62
C THR A 192 -0.65 7.76 -34.25
N PHE A 193 0.31 6.86 -34.33
CA PHE A 193 0.20 5.52 -33.76
C PHE A 193 0.95 5.47 -32.43
N ALA A 194 0.31 4.98 -31.38
CA ALA A 194 0.93 4.86 -30.08
C ALA A 194 0.63 3.49 -29.46
N GLY A 195 1.61 2.92 -28.79
CA GLY A 195 1.47 1.67 -28.08
C GLY A 195 2.50 1.56 -26.96
N GLY A 196 2.20 0.75 -25.95
CA GLY A 196 3.12 0.54 -24.84
C GLY A 196 2.80 -0.72 -24.07
N ALA A 197 3.78 -1.18 -23.32
CA ALA A 197 3.66 -2.28 -22.40
C ALA A 197 4.48 -2.03 -21.13
N GLY A 198 4.05 -2.62 -20.03
CA GLY A 198 4.79 -2.51 -18.77
C GLY A 198 4.33 -3.55 -17.77
N TRP A 199 5.17 -3.73 -16.78
CA TRP A 199 4.90 -4.56 -15.62
C TRP A 199 4.71 -3.67 -14.40
N HIS A 200 3.81 -4.04 -13.51
CA HIS A 200 3.61 -3.32 -12.26
C HIS A 200 3.39 -4.29 -11.11
N THR A 201 4.26 -4.21 -10.12
CA THR A 201 4.17 -5.01 -8.90
C THR A 201 3.43 -4.21 -7.83
N LYS A 202 2.29 -4.73 -7.37
CA LYS A 202 1.57 -4.18 -6.23
C LYS A 202 2.16 -4.72 -4.93
N THR A 203 2.74 -3.84 -4.14
CA THR A 203 3.23 -4.20 -2.80
C THR A 203 2.06 -4.26 -1.82
N PRO A 204 2.07 -5.22 -0.86
CA PRO A 204 1.02 -5.32 0.15
C PRO A 204 0.98 -4.11 1.09
N THR A 205 -0.21 -3.86 1.63
CA THR A 205 -0.44 -2.85 2.67
C THR A 205 -0.10 -3.39 4.06
N LEU A 206 -0.07 -2.49 5.06
CA LEU A 206 0.17 -2.88 6.46
C LEU A 206 -0.86 -3.90 6.94
N ASP A 207 -2.15 -3.69 6.62
CA ASP A 207 -3.25 -4.58 7.01
C ASP A 207 -3.18 -5.96 6.32
N GLN A 208 -2.66 -6.01 5.09
CA GLN A 208 -2.45 -7.29 4.40
C GLN A 208 -1.26 -8.07 4.97
N LEU A 209 -0.26 -7.37 5.48
CA LEU A 209 0.92 -7.99 6.11
C LEU A 209 0.65 -8.43 7.55
N PHE A 210 -0.16 -7.64 8.26
CA PHE A 210 -0.52 -7.86 9.66
C PHE A 210 -2.05 -7.86 9.81
N PRO A 211 -2.75 -8.84 9.23
CA PRO A 211 -4.21 -8.91 9.32
C PRO A 211 -4.66 -9.08 10.77
N GLU A 212 -5.87 -8.63 11.04
CA GLU A 212 -6.52 -8.95 12.30
C GLU A 212 -6.91 -10.42 12.34
N PRO A 213 -6.79 -11.09 13.51
CA PRO A 213 -7.34 -12.42 13.71
C PRO A 213 -8.86 -12.39 13.56
N ASP A 214 -9.41 -13.39 12.89
CA ASP A 214 -10.86 -13.53 12.76
C ASP A 214 -11.42 -14.41 13.88
N TYR A 215 -12.23 -13.81 14.73
CA TYR A 215 -12.93 -14.46 15.84
C TYR A 215 -14.41 -14.68 15.56
N SER A 216 -14.86 -14.61 14.33
CA SER A 216 -16.27 -14.75 13.93
C SER A 216 -16.89 -16.08 14.39
N TYR A 217 -16.07 -17.12 14.49
CA TYR A 217 -16.51 -18.44 14.90
C TYR A 217 -15.73 -18.91 16.11
N TYR A 218 -16.39 -19.02 17.26
CA TYR A 218 -15.77 -19.53 18.49
C TYR A 218 -15.34 -20.99 18.42
N THR A 219 -15.87 -21.76 17.43
CA THR A 219 -15.51 -23.15 17.18
C THR A 219 -14.36 -23.31 16.17
N ARG A 220 -13.83 -22.22 15.61
CA ARG A 220 -12.73 -22.23 14.67
C ARG A 220 -11.53 -21.53 15.30
N LEU A 221 -10.37 -22.09 14.99
CA LEU A 221 -9.09 -21.44 15.28
C LEU A 221 -8.99 -20.08 14.64
N ASN A 222 -8.35 -19.18 15.37
CA ASN A 222 -7.89 -17.93 14.81
C ASN A 222 -6.90 -18.22 13.70
N TYR A 223 -7.17 -17.70 12.53
CA TYR A 223 -6.29 -17.83 11.40
C TYR A 223 -5.43 -16.57 11.26
N PHE A 224 -4.10 -16.74 11.44
CA PHE A 224 -3.13 -15.67 11.24
C PHE A 224 -2.36 -15.94 9.94
N PRO A 225 -2.77 -15.38 8.78
CA PRO A 225 -2.05 -15.60 7.53
C PRO A 225 -0.58 -15.22 7.59
N ALA A 226 -0.24 -14.25 8.44
CA ALA A 226 1.14 -13.84 8.67
C ALA A 226 2.00 -14.87 9.41
N ASP A 227 1.39 -15.79 10.15
CA ASP A 227 2.09 -16.85 10.88
C ASP A 227 2.24 -18.14 10.05
N ASP A 228 1.50 -18.27 8.98
CA ASP A 228 1.63 -19.36 8.02
C ASP A 228 2.72 -19.05 7.00
N GLU A 229 3.86 -19.74 7.10
CA GLU A 229 5.01 -19.55 6.18
C GLU A 229 4.63 -19.76 4.71
N SER A 230 3.68 -20.63 4.42
CA SER A 230 3.22 -20.90 3.06
C SER A 230 2.52 -19.70 2.42
N LYS A 231 2.00 -18.76 3.23
CA LYS A 231 1.24 -17.59 2.81
C LYS A 231 1.98 -16.26 2.95
N ARG A 232 3.20 -16.30 3.48
CA ARG A 232 4.10 -15.14 3.56
C ARG A 232 4.86 -14.87 2.25
N ARG A 233 4.41 -15.41 1.15
CA ARG A 233 5.06 -15.33 -0.16
C ARG A 233 4.77 -14.04 -0.90
#